data_d6de116b94a3c5c512c29a35705165b9
#
_entry.id   d6de116b94a3c5c512c29a35705165b9
#
_cell.length_a   1.000
_cell.length_b   1.000
_cell.length_c   1.000
_cell.angle_alpha   90.00
_cell.angle_beta   90.00
_cell.angle_gamma   90.00
#
_symmetry.space_group_name_H-M   'P 1'
#
loop_
_entity.id
_entity.type
_entity.pdbx_description
1 polymer ?
#
loop_
_entity_poly.entity_id
_entity_poly.type
_entity_poly.pdbx_seq_one_letter_code
_entity_poly.pdbx_strand_id
1 'polypeptide(L)'
;MTKPKLLLTLVLLIPFRLLAQDPNLLDMLDKEDKAKPSTDYATATFKTTRLINAHSIEHLTSGVLDVKISHRFGTLNSGFYELFGLDNASIRIGADYGITNWLMVGLGRSSFEKQYDGFTKVRLLRQSKGAKSMPLTLSGFAGMYYNTLKWADTSRNNYYSSRINYVFQLIAARKFSEGFSLQLSPTLVH
;
A
#
# COMPACT_ATOMS: atom_id res chain seq x y z
N MET A 1 -37.66 -56.07 -9.71
CA MET A 1 -37.35 -55.35 -10.96
C MET A 1 -36.25 -54.33 -10.68
N THR A 2 -35.06 -54.68 -10.91
CA THR A 2 -33.84 -53.99 -10.50
C THR A 2 -33.40 -52.94 -11.55
N LYS A 3 -33.04 -51.80 -11.04
CA LYS A 3 -32.80 -50.57 -11.81
C LYS A 3 -31.41 -50.55 -12.48
N PRO A 4 -31.29 -50.72 -13.81
CA PRO A 4 -29.99 -50.65 -14.51
C PRO A 4 -29.48 -49.24 -14.77
N LYS A 5 -30.20 -48.19 -14.34
CA LYS A 5 -29.83 -46.78 -14.61
C LYS A 5 -28.70 -46.21 -13.74
N LEU A 6 -28.47 -46.81 -12.57
CA LEU A 6 -27.43 -46.31 -11.63
C LEU A 6 -26.03 -46.82 -12.02
N LEU A 7 -25.92 -47.95 -12.67
CA LEU A 7 -24.65 -48.51 -13.11
C LEU A 7 -24.08 -47.81 -14.33
N LEU A 8 -24.95 -47.28 -15.21
CA LEU A 8 -24.54 -46.60 -16.43
C LEU A 8 -23.96 -45.21 -16.13
N THR A 9 -24.42 -44.52 -15.08
CA THR A 9 -23.92 -43.21 -14.66
C THR A 9 -22.56 -43.28 -13.97
N LEU A 10 -22.27 -44.39 -13.31
CA LEU A 10 -20.98 -44.61 -12.64
C LEU A 10 -19.83 -44.92 -13.63
N VAL A 11 -20.15 -45.57 -14.78
CA VAL A 11 -19.18 -45.90 -15.84
C VAL A 11 -18.79 -44.67 -16.66
N LEU A 12 -19.64 -43.63 -16.72
CA LEU A 12 -19.36 -42.39 -17.48
C LEU A 12 -18.43 -41.42 -16.77
N LEU A 13 -18.18 -41.57 -15.46
CA LEU A 13 -17.37 -40.65 -14.63
C LEU A 13 -15.90 -41.06 -14.50
N ILE A 14 -15.50 -42.24 -15.01
CA ILE A 14 -14.17 -42.78 -14.81
C ILE A 14 -13.11 -42.34 -15.86
N PRO A 15 -13.43 -41.96 -17.11
CA PRO A 15 -12.38 -41.67 -18.10
C PRO A 15 -11.81 -40.26 -18.06
N PHE A 16 -12.39 -39.29 -17.28
CA PHE A 16 -11.93 -37.91 -17.32
C PHE A 16 -10.69 -37.60 -16.46
N ARG A 17 -10.19 -38.54 -15.67
CA ARG A 17 -9.04 -38.29 -14.80
C ARG A 17 -7.68 -38.70 -15.34
N LEU A 18 -7.64 -39.34 -16.53
CA LEU A 18 -6.41 -39.94 -17.04
C LEU A 18 -5.69 -39.15 -18.14
N LEU A 19 -6.19 -37.99 -18.55
CA LEU A 19 -5.58 -37.19 -19.63
C LEU A 19 -4.96 -35.85 -19.18
N ALA A 20 -4.85 -35.57 -17.87
CA ALA A 20 -4.43 -34.26 -17.37
C ALA A 20 -3.01 -34.23 -16.75
N GLN A 21 -2.21 -35.24 -16.94
CA GLN A 21 -0.82 -35.23 -16.47
C GLN A 21 0.09 -35.80 -17.55
N ASP A 22 0.51 -34.92 -18.46
CA ASP A 22 1.69 -35.19 -19.26
C ASP A 22 2.92 -34.77 -18.42
N PRO A 23 3.70 -35.74 -17.87
CA PRO A 23 4.88 -35.41 -17.08
C PRO A 23 5.93 -34.64 -17.88
N ASN A 24 5.85 -34.70 -19.20
CA ASN A 24 6.76 -34.00 -20.10
C ASN A 24 6.48 -32.49 -20.17
N LEU A 25 5.24 -32.06 -19.94
CA LEU A 25 4.87 -30.65 -19.99
C LEU A 25 5.43 -29.86 -18.80
N LEU A 26 5.41 -30.43 -17.60
CA LEU A 26 6.02 -29.86 -16.41
C LEU A 26 7.55 -29.78 -16.54
N ASP A 27 8.19 -30.82 -17.07
CA ASP A 27 9.63 -30.82 -17.33
C ASP A 27 10.04 -29.80 -18.42
N MET A 28 9.19 -29.57 -19.41
CA MET A 28 9.43 -28.55 -20.44
C MET A 28 9.27 -27.15 -19.88
N LEU A 29 8.26 -26.88 -19.04
CA LEU A 29 8.08 -25.62 -18.34
C LEU A 29 9.24 -25.34 -17.39
N ASP A 30 9.67 -26.31 -16.60
CA ASP A 30 10.83 -26.21 -15.71
C ASP A 30 12.15 -25.91 -16.44
N LYS A 31 12.31 -26.46 -17.65
CA LYS A 31 13.49 -26.19 -18.50
C LYS A 31 13.43 -24.79 -19.12
N GLU A 32 12.24 -24.35 -19.51
CA GLU A 32 12.04 -23.00 -20.08
C GLU A 32 12.22 -21.89 -19.03
N ASP A 33 11.74 -22.10 -17.80
CA ASP A 33 11.95 -21.19 -16.66
C ASP A 33 13.42 -21.14 -16.21
N LYS A 34 14.15 -22.26 -16.26
CA LYS A 34 15.59 -22.29 -15.96
C LYS A 34 16.45 -21.67 -17.05
N ALA A 35 15.96 -21.61 -18.28
CA ALA A 35 16.70 -21.05 -19.43
C ALA A 35 16.63 -19.52 -19.53
N LYS A 36 15.66 -18.86 -18.89
CA LYS A 36 15.52 -17.40 -18.88
C LYS A 36 15.91 -16.86 -17.52
N PRO A 37 16.93 -15.98 -17.43
CA PRO A 37 17.27 -15.34 -16.16
C PRO A 37 16.09 -14.49 -15.69
N SER A 38 15.30 -15.01 -14.74
CA SER A 38 14.19 -14.29 -14.13
C SER A 38 14.65 -13.34 -13.02
N THR A 39 13.94 -12.24 -12.85
CA THR A 39 14.15 -11.33 -11.72
C THR A 39 12.94 -11.41 -10.80
N ASP A 40 13.15 -11.94 -9.59
CA ASP A 40 12.12 -12.06 -8.58
C ASP A 40 12.09 -10.81 -7.71
N TYR A 41 11.02 -10.06 -7.81
CA TYR A 41 10.83 -8.86 -7.00
C TYR A 41 10.20 -9.21 -5.64
N ALA A 42 10.74 -8.63 -4.57
CA ALA A 42 10.10 -8.69 -3.27
C ALA A 42 8.67 -8.11 -3.34
N THR A 43 7.72 -8.83 -2.77
CA THR A 43 6.31 -8.45 -2.68
C THR A 43 5.91 -8.35 -1.22
N ALA A 44 4.95 -7.46 -0.91
CA ALA A 44 4.38 -7.29 0.42
C ALA A 44 5.46 -7.15 1.51
N THR A 45 6.37 -6.17 1.34
CA THR A 45 7.30 -5.76 2.42
C THR A 45 6.51 -5.31 3.63
N PHE A 46 5.39 -4.59 3.37
CA PHE A 46 4.33 -4.31 4.35
C PHE A 46 2.96 -4.60 3.71
N LYS A 47 1.94 -4.80 4.55
CA LYS A 47 0.58 -5.14 4.07
C LYS A 47 -0.19 -3.94 3.52
N THR A 48 0.20 -2.71 3.87
CA THR A 48 -0.54 -1.50 3.54
C THR A 48 0.40 -0.39 3.06
N THR A 49 -0.15 0.59 2.36
CA THR A 49 0.58 1.78 1.89
C THR A 49 0.85 2.79 3.01
N ARG A 50 0.31 2.56 4.20
CA ARG A 50 0.51 3.39 5.40
C ARG A 50 0.90 2.52 6.58
N LEU A 51 1.83 3.02 7.40
CA LEU A 51 2.21 2.47 8.70
C LEU A 51 1.81 3.49 9.76
N ILE A 52 0.69 3.26 10.44
CA ILE A 52 0.06 4.21 11.37
C ILE A 52 -0.18 5.55 10.65
N ASN A 53 0.65 6.56 10.86
CA ASN A 53 0.56 7.89 10.27
C ASN A 53 1.57 8.13 9.13
N ALA A 54 2.57 7.27 8.99
CA ALA A 54 3.63 7.40 8.00
C ALA A 54 3.31 6.60 6.72
N HIS A 55 3.93 6.98 5.62
CA HIS A 55 3.92 6.17 4.41
C HIS A 55 4.83 4.94 4.56
N SER A 56 4.34 3.78 4.13
CA SER A 56 5.18 2.60 3.95
C SER A 56 5.89 2.65 2.60
N ILE A 57 6.78 1.69 2.36
CA ILE A 57 7.43 1.54 1.05
C ILE A 57 6.47 1.07 -0.05
N GLU A 58 5.30 0.52 0.32
CA GLU A 58 4.34 -0.05 -0.63
C GLU A 58 3.68 1.02 -1.51
N HIS A 59 3.48 0.67 -2.78
CA HIS A 59 2.79 1.46 -3.80
C HIS A 59 1.52 0.75 -4.25
N LEU A 60 0.53 1.53 -4.66
CA LEU A 60 -0.60 0.99 -5.42
C LEU A 60 -0.14 0.58 -6.81
N THR A 61 -0.74 -0.47 -7.32
CA THR A 61 -0.56 -0.88 -8.72
C THR A 61 -1.17 0.15 -9.67
N SER A 62 -0.64 0.24 -10.89
CA SER A 62 -1.16 1.13 -11.92
C SER A 62 -2.68 0.95 -12.11
N GLY A 63 -3.42 2.06 -12.17
CA GLY A 63 -4.87 2.09 -12.36
C GLY A 63 -5.70 1.82 -11.09
N VAL A 64 -5.07 1.55 -9.94
CA VAL A 64 -5.79 1.28 -8.68
C VAL A 64 -6.03 2.58 -7.92
N LEU A 65 -7.28 2.82 -7.57
CA LEU A 65 -7.73 3.89 -6.67
C LEU A 65 -8.04 3.29 -5.30
N ASP A 66 -7.46 3.86 -4.24
CA ASP A 66 -7.67 3.47 -2.85
C ASP A 66 -8.24 4.65 -2.06
N VAL A 67 -9.53 4.56 -1.72
CA VAL A 67 -10.22 5.59 -0.91
C VAL A 67 -10.14 5.22 0.55
N LYS A 68 -9.62 6.13 1.38
CA LYS A 68 -9.36 5.92 2.80
C LYS A 68 -10.13 6.88 3.67
N ILE A 69 -10.79 6.33 4.68
CA ILE A 69 -11.36 7.09 5.78
C ILE A 69 -10.55 6.73 7.04
N SER A 70 -9.77 7.69 7.52
CA SER A 70 -8.90 7.49 8.68
C SER A 70 -9.47 8.24 9.89
N HIS A 71 -9.64 7.53 11.00
CA HIS A 71 -10.05 8.10 12.28
C HIS A 71 -8.84 8.20 13.21
N ARG A 72 -8.75 9.30 13.94
CA ARG A 72 -7.79 9.51 15.03
C ARG A 72 -8.56 9.95 16.25
N PHE A 73 -8.44 9.16 17.28
CA PHE A 73 -9.09 9.43 18.56
C PHE A 73 -8.21 10.36 19.41
N GLY A 74 -8.84 11.04 20.37
CA GLY A 74 -8.16 11.83 21.38
C GLY A 74 -7.35 10.95 22.36
N THR A 75 -6.91 11.54 23.44
CA THR A 75 -6.05 10.86 24.43
C THR A 75 -6.88 9.95 25.33
N LEU A 76 -6.36 8.75 25.62
CA LEU A 76 -7.01 7.77 26.52
C LEU A 76 -7.14 8.28 27.95
N ASN A 77 -6.28 9.22 28.39
CA ASN A 77 -6.29 9.79 29.75
C ASN A 77 -7.40 10.82 29.97
N SER A 78 -8.19 11.19 28.96
CA SER A 78 -9.39 12.03 29.12
C SER A 78 -10.52 11.31 29.90
N GLY A 79 -10.37 10.01 30.18
CA GLY A 79 -11.24 9.26 31.03
C GLY A 79 -12.60 8.91 30.41
N PHE A 80 -13.50 8.39 31.26
CA PHE A 80 -14.80 7.92 30.80
C PHE A 80 -15.72 9.03 30.30
N TYR A 81 -15.56 10.25 30.80
CA TYR A 81 -16.39 11.40 30.42
C TYR A 81 -16.30 11.71 28.93
N GLU A 82 -15.09 11.63 28.33
CA GLU A 82 -14.86 11.82 26.89
C GLU A 82 -14.72 10.45 26.16
N LEU A 83 -15.29 9.41 26.75
CA LEU A 83 -15.25 8.05 26.25
C LEU A 83 -13.83 7.64 25.79
N PHE A 84 -12.82 7.91 26.65
CA PHE A 84 -11.40 7.63 26.40
C PHE A 84 -10.86 8.30 25.11
N GLY A 85 -11.33 9.51 24.83
CA GLY A 85 -10.90 10.30 23.68
C GLY A 85 -11.71 10.08 22.39
N LEU A 86 -12.79 9.29 22.45
CA LEU A 86 -13.64 9.07 21.29
C LEU A 86 -14.35 10.32 20.83
N ASP A 87 -14.80 11.17 21.78
CA ASP A 87 -15.53 12.41 21.49
C ASP A 87 -14.65 13.46 20.77
N ASN A 88 -13.34 13.39 20.92
CA ASN A 88 -12.37 14.26 20.29
C ASN A 88 -11.75 13.65 19.00
N ALA A 89 -12.50 12.80 18.30
CA ALA A 89 -12.03 12.15 17.11
C ALA A 89 -11.88 13.14 15.93
N SER A 90 -10.78 13.01 15.20
CA SER A 90 -10.59 13.66 13.92
C SER A 90 -10.65 12.65 12.78
N ILE A 91 -11.20 13.09 11.64
CA ILE A 91 -11.38 12.27 10.45
C ILE A 91 -10.55 12.85 9.31
N ARG A 92 -9.84 11.98 8.58
CA ARG A 92 -9.25 12.32 7.30
C ARG A 92 -9.86 11.42 6.22
N ILE A 93 -10.43 12.05 5.19
CA ILE A 93 -10.88 11.39 3.97
C ILE A 93 -9.82 11.67 2.90
N GLY A 94 -9.35 10.63 2.23
CA GLY A 94 -8.34 10.75 1.19
C GLY A 94 -8.51 9.69 0.11
N ALA A 95 -7.92 9.98 -1.03
CA ALA A 95 -7.86 9.09 -2.18
C ALA A 95 -6.41 9.01 -2.66
N ASP A 96 -5.90 7.80 -2.75
CA ASP A 96 -4.56 7.49 -3.26
C ASP A 96 -4.72 6.76 -4.61
N TYR A 97 -3.96 7.15 -5.63
CA TYR A 97 -4.05 6.57 -6.97
C TYR A 97 -2.67 6.15 -7.50
N GLY A 98 -2.58 4.92 -7.99
CA GLY A 98 -1.42 4.41 -8.69
C GLY A 98 -1.45 4.81 -10.16
N ILE A 99 -0.67 5.82 -10.55
CA ILE A 99 -0.56 6.23 -11.96
C ILE A 99 0.20 5.17 -12.76
N THR A 100 1.32 4.74 -12.20
CA THR A 100 2.14 3.64 -12.71
C THR A 100 2.59 2.75 -11.55
N ASN A 101 3.25 1.62 -11.84
CA ASN A 101 3.80 0.76 -10.80
C ASN A 101 4.92 1.41 -9.96
N TRP A 102 5.46 2.54 -10.42
CA TRP A 102 6.52 3.29 -9.73
C TRP A 102 6.08 4.68 -9.25
N LEU A 103 4.93 5.20 -9.72
CA LEU A 103 4.41 6.53 -9.39
C LEU A 103 3.02 6.44 -8.78
N MET A 104 2.86 6.98 -7.58
CA MET A 104 1.63 7.06 -6.83
C MET A 104 1.41 8.49 -6.35
N VAL A 105 0.18 8.98 -6.46
CA VAL A 105 -0.25 10.29 -5.96
C VAL A 105 -1.42 10.11 -5.02
N GLY A 106 -1.68 11.10 -4.19
CA GLY A 106 -2.87 11.09 -3.36
C GLY A 106 -3.24 12.49 -2.90
N LEU A 107 -4.51 12.63 -2.57
CA LEU A 107 -5.11 13.85 -2.05
C LEU A 107 -5.95 13.50 -0.83
N GLY A 108 -6.09 14.44 0.08
CA GLY A 108 -6.92 14.23 1.25
C GLY A 108 -7.36 15.51 1.93
N ARG A 109 -8.34 15.36 2.81
CA ARG A 109 -8.80 16.43 3.69
C ARG A 109 -8.97 15.89 5.10
N SER A 110 -8.38 16.57 6.07
CA SER A 110 -8.54 16.28 7.50
C SER A 110 -9.52 17.27 8.14
N SER A 111 -10.31 16.80 9.11
CA SER A 111 -11.07 17.70 10.01
C SER A 111 -10.16 18.43 10.98
N PHE A 112 -9.00 17.85 11.33
CA PHE A 112 -7.98 18.51 12.13
C PHE A 112 -7.42 19.70 11.36
N GLU A 113 -7.51 20.90 11.94
CA GLU A 113 -7.11 22.17 11.31
C GLU A 113 -7.74 22.45 9.94
N LYS A 114 -8.81 21.72 9.56
CA LYS A 114 -9.41 21.77 8.21
C LYS A 114 -8.36 21.68 7.10
N GLN A 115 -7.36 20.83 7.30
CA GLN A 115 -6.19 20.70 6.46
C GLN A 115 -6.49 19.92 5.19
N TYR A 116 -6.03 20.42 4.05
CA TYR A 116 -5.91 19.67 2.80
C TYR A 116 -4.48 19.19 2.64
N ASP A 117 -4.33 17.99 2.14
CA ASP A 117 -3.03 17.40 1.84
C ASP A 117 -2.99 16.81 0.45
N GLY A 118 -1.83 16.87 -0.16
CA GLY A 118 -1.52 16.20 -1.40
C GLY A 118 -0.12 15.64 -1.35
N PHE A 119 0.13 14.52 -2.02
CA PHE A 119 1.44 13.92 -2.07
C PHE A 119 1.73 13.23 -3.39
N THR A 120 3.01 13.08 -3.65
CA THR A 120 3.57 12.24 -4.71
C THR A 120 4.58 11.27 -4.09
N LYS A 121 4.53 10.01 -4.49
CA LYS A 121 5.49 8.99 -4.09
C LYS A 121 6.03 8.26 -5.30
N VAL A 122 7.37 8.19 -5.40
CA VAL A 122 8.10 7.64 -6.55
C VAL A 122 8.97 6.49 -6.07
N ARG A 123 8.79 5.29 -6.65
CA ARG A 123 9.67 4.15 -6.42
C ARG A 123 10.93 4.28 -7.27
N LEU A 124 12.07 4.41 -6.62
CA LEU A 124 13.38 4.55 -7.27
C LEU A 124 14.04 3.20 -7.51
N LEU A 125 14.01 2.32 -6.49
CA LEU A 125 14.58 0.98 -6.55
C LEU A 125 13.58 -0.03 -5.97
N ARG A 126 13.61 -1.27 -6.46
CA ARG A 126 12.79 -2.36 -5.92
C ARG A 126 13.67 -3.54 -5.57
N GLN A 127 13.55 -4.03 -4.35
CA GLN A 127 14.26 -5.22 -3.87
C GLN A 127 13.95 -6.41 -4.78
N SER A 128 14.99 -7.12 -5.20
CA SER A 128 14.87 -8.27 -6.09
C SER A 128 16.01 -9.26 -5.90
N LYS A 129 15.79 -10.48 -6.39
CA LYS A 129 16.78 -11.56 -6.48
C LYS A 129 16.82 -12.09 -7.93
N GLY A 130 17.83 -12.89 -8.25
CA GLY A 130 18.00 -13.48 -9.59
C GLY A 130 18.83 -12.60 -10.51
N ALA A 131 18.39 -12.44 -11.77
CA ALA A 131 19.16 -11.75 -12.82
C ALA A 131 19.52 -10.29 -12.47
N LYS A 132 18.60 -9.57 -11.79
CA LYS A 132 18.87 -8.28 -11.16
C LYS A 132 18.74 -8.46 -9.66
N SER A 133 19.85 -8.37 -8.95
CA SER A 133 19.85 -8.42 -7.49
C SER A 133 19.91 -7.01 -6.91
N MET A 134 18.86 -6.63 -6.18
CA MET A 134 18.76 -5.34 -5.49
C MET A 134 18.48 -5.60 -4.00
N PRO A 135 19.34 -5.14 -3.07
CA PRO A 135 19.25 -5.52 -1.67
C PRO A 135 18.09 -4.85 -0.92
N LEU A 136 17.54 -3.75 -1.42
CA LEU A 136 16.49 -2.97 -0.75
C LEU A 136 15.55 -2.32 -1.76
N THR A 137 14.37 -1.91 -1.28
CA THR A 137 13.45 -1.01 -2.00
C THR A 137 13.66 0.41 -1.51
N LEU A 138 13.71 1.37 -2.43
CA LEU A 138 13.88 2.80 -2.16
C LEU A 138 12.78 3.60 -2.85
N SER A 139 12.16 4.53 -2.13
CA SER A 139 11.15 5.45 -2.67
C SER A 139 11.36 6.86 -2.13
N GLY A 140 11.15 7.85 -2.98
CA GLY A 140 11.04 9.24 -2.62
C GLY A 140 9.57 9.60 -2.35
N PHE A 141 9.32 10.45 -1.37
CA PHE A 141 8.00 11.00 -1.06
C PHE A 141 8.10 12.52 -0.93
N ALA A 142 7.14 13.23 -1.52
CA ALA A 142 6.96 14.66 -1.35
C ALA A 142 5.48 14.94 -1.05
N GLY A 143 5.21 15.63 0.03
CA GLY A 143 3.88 16.02 0.46
C GLY A 143 3.76 17.51 0.70
N MET A 144 2.56 18.05 0.44
CA MET A 144 2.18 19.43 0.73
C MET A 144 0.92 19.41 1.58
N TYR A 145 0.90 20.23 2.61
CA TYR A 145 -0.20 20.36 3.57
C TYR A 145 -0.62 21.81 3.67
N TYR A 146 -1.91 22.08 3.46
CA TYR A 146 -2.47 23.43 3.48
C TYR A 146 -3.52 23.55 4.57
N ASN A 147 -3.26 24.42 5.56
CA ASN A 147 -4.18 24.72 6.65
C ASN A 147 -5.19 25.78 6.21
N THR A 148 -6.50 25.50 6.35
CA THR A 148 -7.60 26.38 5.93
C THR A 148 -8.37 27.01 7.09
N LEU A 149 -7.85 26.98 8.31
CA LEU A 149 -8.47 27.69 9.43
C LEU A 149 -8.59 29.20 9.13
N LYS A 150 -9.58 29.86 9.72
CA LYS A 150 -9.65 31.31 9.68
C LYS A 150 -8.45 31.94 10.40
N TRP A 151 -8.03 33.10 9.93
CA TRP A 151 -6.97 33.85 10.62
C TRP A 151 -7.42 34.22 12.02
N ALA A 152 -6.58 33.98 13.02
CA ALA A 152 -6.87 34.37 14.40
C ALA A 152 -6.84 35.90 14.59
N ASP A 153 -5.92 36.56 13.88
CA ASP A 153 -5.80 38.02 13.86
C ASP A 153 -5.85 38.50 12.41
N THR A 154 -6.90 39.22 12.05
CA THR A 154 -7.13 39.82 10.73
C THR A 154 -6.57 41.21 10.56
N SER A 155 -6.08 41.85 11.65
CA SER A 155 -5.52 43.19 11.62
C SER A 155 -4.09 43.27 11.09
N ARG A 156 -3.39 42.13 11.05
CA ARG A 156 -2.01 42.00 10.55
C ARG A 156 -1.96 41.43 9.12
N ASN A 157 -0.85 41.68 8.45
CA ASN A 157 -0.60 41.05 7.14
C ASN A 157 -0.44 39.54 7.30
N ASN A 158 -1.40 38.80 6.77
CA ASN A 158 -1.43 37.33 6.81
C ASN A 158 -1.06 36.77 5.45
N TYR A 159 0.07 36.04 5.36
CA TYR A 159 0.56 35.45 4.12
C TYR A 159 0.03 34.03 3.97
N TYR A 160 -0.50 33.68 2.80
CA TYR A 160 -0.97 32.32 2.49
C TYR A 160 0.16 31.28 2.55
N SER A 161 1.39 31.68 2.24
CA SER A 161 2.56 30.81 2.32
C SER A 161 2.82 30.27 3.73
N SER A 162 2.45 31.02 4.79
CA SER A 162 2.61 30.55 6.18
C SER A 162 1.64 29.44 6.57
N ARG A 163 0.71 29.04 5.69
CA ARG A 163 -0.24 27.96 5.89
C ARG A 163 0.14 26.68 5.15
N ILE A 164 1.20 26.73 4.38
CA ILE A 164 1.66 25.62 3.58
C ILE A 164 2.87 25.00 4.27
N ASN A 165 2.81 23.69 4.51
CA ASN A 165 3.93 22.92 5.01
C ASN A 165 4.31 21.88 3.96
N TYR A 166 5.60 21.66 3.80
CA TYR A 166 6.15 20.66 2.88
C TYR A 166 6.85 19.56 3.67
N VAL A 167 6.67 18.34 3.21
CA VAL A 167 7.31 17.17 3.80
C VAL A 167 8.00 16.38 2.70
N PHE A 168 9.27 16.12 2.90
CA PHE A 168 10.07 15.27 2.01
C PHE A 168 10.58 14.07 2.80
N GLN A 169 10.44 12.87 2.23
CA GLN A 169 10.93 11.65 2.85
C GLN A 169 11.69 10.79 1.85
N LEU A 170 12.75 10.17 2.30
CA LEU A 170 13.39 9.08 1.60
C LEU A 170 13.05 7.80 2.36
N ILE A 171 12.27 6.92 1.74
CA ILE A 171 11.78 5.70 2.35
C ILE A 171 12.64 4.55 1.84
N ALA A 172 13.43 3.94 2.73
CA ALA A 172 14.25 2.76 2.44
C ALA A 172 13.71 1.57 3.24
N ALA A 173 13.42 0.46 2.57
CA ALA A 173 12.90 -0.73 3.22
C ALA A 173 13.52 -2.01 2.67
N ARG A 174 13.63 -3.02 3.53
CA ARG A 174 14.09 -4.36 3.17
C ARG A 174 13.19 -5.41 3.82
N LYS A 175 12.75 -6.35 3.01
CA LYS A 175 12.13 -7.59 3.46
C LYS A 175 13.23 -8.63 3.66
N PHE A 176 13.45 -9.05 4.88
CA PHE A 176 14.45 -10.06 5.24
C PHE A 176 13.87 -11.46 5.18
N SER A 177 12.62 -11.63 5.64
CA SER A 177 11.86 -12.87 5.60
C SER A 177 10.37 -12.59 5.45
N GLU A 178 9.53 -13.62 5.39
CA GLU A 178 8.07 -13.45 5.35
C GLU A 178 7.51 -12.82 6.65
N GLY A 179 8.18 -13.01 7.78
CA GLY A 179 7.76 -12.47 9.07
C GLY A 179 8.49 -11.20 9.50
N PHE A 180 9.56 -10.78 8.80
CA PHE A 180 10.37 -9.64 9.22
C PHE A 180 10.77 -8.70 8.09
N SER A 181 10.36 -7.44 8.23
CA SER A 181 10.74 -6.34 7.34
C SER A 181 11.11 -5.11 8.17
N LEU A 182 12.07 -4.33 7.67
CA LEU A 182 12.51 -3.09 8.30
C LEU A 182 12.39 -1.93 7.32
N GLN A 183 11.93 -0.78 7.81
CA GLN A 183 11.86 0.47 7.06
C GLN A 183 12.51 1.59 7.85
N LEU A 184 13.28 2.42 7.15
CA LEU A 184 13.82 3.70 7.63
C LEU A 184 13.26 4.81 6.74
N SER A 185 12.84 5.92 7.36
CA SER A 185 12.21 7.03 6.65
C SER A 185 12.72 8.38 7.18
N PRO A 186 13.98 8.77 6.88
CA PRO A 186 14.43 10.12 7.16
C PRO A 186 13.49 11.13 6.53
N THR A 187 13.11 12.14 7.31
CA THR A 187 12.07 13.11 6.95
C THR A 187 12.56 14.52 7.18
N LEU A 188 12.34 15.38 6.19
CA LEU A 188 12.51 16.82 6.27
C LEU A 188 11.11 17.47 6.24
N VAL A 189 10.87 18.40 7.17
CA VAL A 189 9.64 19.19 7.25
C VAL A 189 10.01 20.68 7.17
N HIS A 190 9.30 21.41 6.33
CA HIS A 190 9.47 22.84 6.14
C HIS A 190 8.14 23.55 6.29
#